data_6c8621b6698896ccb52d506fc91dd1cb
#
_entry.id   6c8621b6698896ccb52d506fc91dd1cb
#
_cell.length_a   1.000
_cell.length_b   1.000
_cell.length_c   1.000
_cell.angle_alpha   90.00
_cell.angle_beta   90.00
_cell.angle_gamma   90.00
#
_symmetry.space_group_name_H-M   'P 1'
#
loop_
_entity.id
_entity.type
_entity.pdbx_description
1 polymer ?
#
loop_
_entity_poly.entity_id
_entity_poly.type
_entity_poly.pdbx_seq_one_letter_code
_entity_poly.pdbx_strand_id
1 'polypeptide(L)'
;QLAFIRLGSPEGAVRTAVIQRLDALYPSKSRSMNRELAGAMIRIEAPGVVAKTVPLMLTANDADLKYASDALLERNRGYAGAFSQAATSRPNQEQIAFAYLLREAKTGWTPALRKSFFSWFPRTSPWQGGNSFRGFIENIRKDALATVQDSEERKAYEKLSTAKPAGADPQFAAPKGPGQSYTID
;
A
#
# COMPACT_ATOMS: atom_id res chain seq x y z
N GLN A 1 -5.03 -7.58 -18.33
CA GLN A 1 -5.85 -6.38 -18.04
C GLN A 1 -6.29 -5.64 -19.30
N LEU A 2 -5.40 -5.31 -20.23
CA LEU A 2 -5.74 -4.57 -21.46
C LEU A 2 -6.85 -5.23 -22.30
N ALA A 3 -6.88 -6.56 -22.35
CA ALA A 3 -7.96 -7.29 -23.03
C ALA A 3 -9.32 -7.04 -22.36
N PHE A 4 -9.38 -7.04 -21.03
CA PHE A 4 -10.61 -6.76 -20.29
C PHE A 4 -11.08 -5.31 -20.42
N ILE A 5 -10.13 -4.37 -20.57
CA ILE A 5 -10.45 -2.96 -20.81
C ILE A 5 -11.07 -2.77 -22.20
N ARG A 6 -10.55 -3.47 -23.21
CA ARG A 6 -10.95 -3.31 -24.61
C ARG A 6 -12.19 -4.14 -24.99
N LEU A 7 -12.30 -5.36 -24.44
CA LEU A 7 -13.30 -6.34 -24.84
C LEU A 7 -14.40 -6.54 -23.80
N GLY A 8 -14.29 -5.89 -22.65
CA GLY A 8 -15.15 -6.13 -21.50
C GLY A 8 -14.68 -7.30 -20.64
N SER A 9 -15.26 -7.43 -19.46
CA SER A 9 -15.00 -8.56 -18.56
C SER A 9 -15.64 -9.82 -19.08
N PRO A 10 -14.99 -11.01 -18.97
CA PRO A 10 -15.59 -12.26 -19.37
C PRO A 10 -16.81 -12.58 -18.49
N GLU A 11 -17.79 -13.27 -19.04
CA GLU A 11 -19.01 -13.68 -18.36
C GLU A 11 -19.22 -15.21 -18.44
N GLY A 12 -20.13 -15.73 -17.61
CA GLY A 12 -20.55 -17.13 -17.62
C GLY A 12 -19.39 -18.14 -17.52
N ALA A 13 -19.45 -19.17 -18.37
CA ALA A 13 -18.45 -20.25 -18.38
C ALA A 13 -17.03 -19.76 -18.69
N VAL A 14 -16.90 -18.74 -19.54
CA VAL A 14 -15.61 -18.15 -19.89
C VAL A 14 -14.98 -17.49 -18.66
N ARG A 15 -15.77 -16.74 -17.89
CA ARG A 15 -15.30 -16.13 -16.64
C ARG A 15 -14.81 -17.21 -15.67
N THR A 16 -15.56 -18.27 -15.49
CA THR A 16 -15.19 -19.39 -14.61
C THR A 16 -13.87 -20.03 -15.04
N ALA A 17 -13.71 -20.33 -16.32
CA ALA A 17 -12.47 -20.92 -16.85
C ALA A 17 -11.27 -19.99 -16.68
N VAL A 18 -11.44 -18.68 -16.91
CA VAL A 18 -10.39 -17.67 -16.70
C VAL A 18 -10.00 -17.62 -15.22
N ILE A 19 -10.97 -17.56 -14.30
CA ILE A 19 -10.69 -17.54 -12.85
C ILE A 19 -9.90 -18.77 -12.45
N GLN A 20 -10.31 -19.97 -12.85
CA GLN A 20 -9.60 -21.21 -12.51
C GLN A 20 -8.14 -21.20 -12.96
N ARG A 21 -7.88 -20.72 -14.18
CA ARG A 21 -6.52 -20.62 -14.70
C ARG A 21 -5.66 -19.58 -13.95
N LEU A 22 -6.22 -18.41 -13.68
CA LEU A 22 -5.50 -17.37 -12.99
C LEU A 22 -5.26 -17.73 -11.51
N ASP A 23 -6.24 -18.36 -10.86
CA ASP A 23 -6.15 -18.75 -9.46
C ASP A 23 -5.06 -19.80 -9.22
N ALA A 24 -4.85 -20.71 -10.17
CA ALA A 24 -3.78 -21.70 -10.12
C ALA A 24 -2.37 -21.08 -10.23
N LEU A 25 -2.25 -19.88 -10.81
CA LEU A 25 -1.00 -19.15 -10.98
C LEU A 25 -0.74 -18.13 -9.85
N TYR A 26 -1.74 -17.86 -9.01
CA TYR A 26 -1.68 -16.81 -8.00
C TYR A 26 -1.73 -17.36 -6.57
N PRO A 27 -0.80 -16.99 -5.67
CA PRO A 27 0.34 -16.13 -5.93
C PRO A 27 1.49 -16.85 -6.65
N SER A 28 2.23 -16.11 -7.48
CA SER A 28 3.43 -16.59 -8.17
C SER A 28 4.71 -16.17 -7.43
N LYS A 29 5.86 -16.68 -7.89
CA LYS A 29 7.18 -16.25 -7.38
C LYS A 29 7.59 -14.85 -7.86
N SER A 30 6.96 -14.33 -8.91
CA SER A 30 7.27 -13.04 -9.50
C SER A 30 6.39 -11.93 -8.94
N ARG A 31 7.00 -10.87 -8.39
CA ARG A 31 6.28 -9.69 -7.87
C ARG A 31 5.43 -9.01 -8.93
N SER A 32 6.01 -8.76 -10.11
CA SER A 32 5.28 -8.13 -11.22
C SER A 32 4.10 -8.97 -11.67
N MET A 33 4.29 -10.30 -11.78
CA MET A 33 3.22 -11.22 -12.10
C MET A 33 2.11 -11.19 -11.05
N ASN A 34 2.45 -11.14 -9.78
CA ASN A 34 1.47 -11.05 -8.69
C ASN A 34 0.61 -9.79 -8.80
N ARG A 35 1.19 -8.64 -9.12
CA ARG A 35 0.42 -7.40 -9.33
C ARG A 35 -0.55 -7.51 -10.51
N GLU A 36 -0.08 -8.05 -11.63
CA GLU A 36 -0.93 -8.25 -12.82
C GLU A 36 -2.06 -9.25 -12.56
N LEU A 37 -1.75 -10.38 -11.91
CA LEU A 37 -2.75 -11.39 -11.56
C LEU A 37 -3.78 -10.84 -10.56
N ALA A 38 -3.34 -10.18 -9.50
CA ALA A 38 -4.24 -9.56 -8.53
C ALA A 38 -5.18 -8.55 -9.20
N GLY A 39 -4.64 -7.65 -10.02
CA GLY A 39 -5.44 -6.66 -10.73
C GLY A 39 -6.45 -7.27 -11.70
N ALA A 40 -6.05 -8.31 -12.45
CA ALA A 40 -6.95 -9.02 -13.35
C ALA A 40 -8.06 -9.75 -12.57
N MET A 41 -7.70 -10.45 -11.49
CA MET A 41 -8.63 -11.23 -10.68
C MET A 41 -9.62 -10.35 -9.89
N ILE A 42 -9.15 -9.21 -9.35
CA ILE A 42 -10.04 -8.23 -8.68
C ILE A 42 -11.05 -7.68 -9.68
N ARG A 43 -10.62 -7.33 -10.90
CA ARG A 43 -11.48 -6.77 -11.92
C ARG A 43 -12.60 -7.75 -12.37
N ILE A 44 -12.31 -9.04 -12.43
CA ILE A 44 -13.30 -10.06 -12.74
C ILE A 44 -14.01 -10.60 -11.48
N GLU A 45 -13.79 -9.98 -10.34
CA GLU A 45 -14.37 -10.36 -9.04
C GLU A 45 -14.17 -11.85 -8.71
N ALA A 46 -12.93 -12.33 -8.89
CA ALA A 46 -12.60 -13.74 -8.64
C ALA A 46 -12.75 -14.06 -7.14
N PRO A 47 -13.44 -15.15 -6.78
CA PRO A 47 -13.54 -15.59 -5.40
C PRO A 47 -12.15 -15.85 -4.82
N GLY A 48 -11.93 -15.49 -3.57
CA GLY A 48 -10.65 -15.76 -2.89
C GLY A 48 -9.49 -14.82 -3.23
N VAL A 49 -9.59 -13.96 -4.24
CA VAL A 49 -8.51 -13.04 -4.60
C VAL A 49 -8.12 -12.13 -3.43
N VAL A 50 -9.08 -11.58 -2.69
CA VAL A 50 -8.84 -10.73 -1.52
C VAL A 50 -8.14 -11.50 -0.41
N ALA A 51 -8.57 -12.76 -0.16
CA ALA A 51 -7.98 -13.62 0.86
C ALA A 51 -6.51 -13.96 0.57
N LYS A 52 -6.12 -14.05 -0.70
CA LYS A 52 -4.72 -14.25 -1.12
C LYS A 52 -3.93 -12.93 -1.14
N THR A 53 -4.57 -11.83 -1.58
CA THR A 53 -3.87 -10.55 -1.80
C THR A 53 -3.58 -9.79 -0.51
N VAL A 54 -4.49 -9.80 0.48
CA VAL A 54 -4.28 -9.07 1.74
C VAL A 54 -3.05 -9.59 2.51
N PRO A 55 -2.88 -10.90 2.76
CA PRO A 55 -1.65 -11.42 3.38
C PRO A 55 -0.40 -11.11 2.54
N LEU A 56 -0.49 -11.26 1.22
CA LEU A 56 0.62 -10.96 0.32
C LEU A 56 1.04 -9.48 0.41
N MET A 57 0.08 -8.56 0.45
CA MET A 57 0.31 -7.14 0.68
C MET A 57 1.03 -6.88 2.01
N LEU A 58 0.54 -7.47 3.10
CA LEU A 58 1.06 -7.21 4.45
C LEU A 58 2.48 -7.74 4.66
N THR A 59 2.86 -8.78 3.92
CA THR A 59 4.20 -9.40 3.97
C THR A 59 5.12 -8.92 2.85
N ALA A 60 4.60 -8.14 1.90
CA ALA A 60 5.40 -7.63 0.79
C ALA A 60 6.55 -6.76 1.28
N ASN A 61 7.72 -6.99 0.69
CA ASN A 61 8.94 -6.26 0.98
C ASN A 61 9.60 -5.86 -0.34
N ASP A 62 10.05 -4.63 -0.42
CA ASP A 62 10.77 -4.07 -1.56
C ASP A 62 12.23 -3.71 -1.24
N ALA A 63 12.77 -4.22 -0.12
CA ALA A 63 14.14 -3.94 0.31
C ALA A 63 15.20 -4.37 -0.73
N ASP A 64 14.88 -5.35 -1.59
CA ASP A 64 15.79 -5.80 -2.66
C ASP A 64 15.79 -4.87 -3.88
N LEU A 65 14.87 -3.91 -3.95
CA LEU A 65 14.84 -2.96 -5.06
C LEU A 65 16.00 -1.98 -4.89
N LYS A 66 16.98 -2.09 -5.77
CA LYS A 66 18.07 -1.11 -5.84
C LYS A 66 17.53 0.19 -6.43
N TYR A 67 17.55 1.24 -5.64
CA TYR A 67 17.24 2.59 -6.11
C TYR A 67 18.54 3.29 -6.53
N ALA A 68 18.45 4.18 -7.52
CA ALA A 68 19.62 4.98 -7.94
C ALA A 68 20.22 5.78 -6.78
N SER A 69 19.40 6.16 -5.79
CA SER A 69 19.84 6.79 -4.55
C SER A 69 20.75 5.90 -3.71
N ASP A 70 20.61 4.58 -3.74
CA ASP A 70 21.41 3.67 -2.91
C ASP A 70 22.88 3.71 -3.29
N ALA A 71 23.21 3.84 -4.59
CA ALA A 71 24.58 4.02 -5.06
C ALA A 71 25.20 5.36 -4.64
N LEU A 72 24.39 6.41 -4.49
CA LEU A 72 24.82 7.70 -3.95
C LEU A 72 25.08 7.61 -2.44
N LEU A 73 24.29 6.81 -1.73
CA LEU A 73 24.40 6.57 -0.30
C LEU A 73 25.70 5.80 0.04
N GLU A 74 26.03 4.77 -0.76
CA GLU A 74 27.26 3.99 -0.59
C GLU A 74 28.52 4.87 -0.75
N ARG A 75 28.47 5.89 -1.61
CA ARG A 75 29.57 6.82 -1.83
C ARG A 75 29.78 7.83 -0.70
N ASN A 76 28.75 8.13 0.09
CA ASN A 76 28.74 9.18 1.10
C ASN A 76 28.48 8.62 2.51
N ARG A 77 29.30 7.65 2.95
CA ARG A 77 29.18 7.00 4.27
C ARG A 77 29.21 7.95 5.47
N GLY A 78 29.74 9.16 5.33
CA GLY A 78 29.76 10.17 6.39
C GLY A 78 28.37 10.70 6.80
N TYR A 79 27.35 10.49 5.97
CA TYR A 79 25.96 10.88 6.26
C TYR A 79 25.08 9.71 6.68
N ALA A 80 25.66 8.60 7.12
CA ALA A 80 24.96 7.34 7.41
C ALA A 80 23.76 7.49 8.38
N GLY A 81 23.82 8.41 9.34
CA GLY A 81 22.75 8.66 10.29
C GLY A 81 21.49 9.30 9.67
N ALA A 82 21.68 10.32 8.83
CA ALA A 82 20.55 10.95 8.12
C ALA A 82 19.93 10.00 7.08
N PHE A 83 20.73 9.10 6.53
CA PHE A 83 20.30 8.14 5.53
C PHE A 83 19.59 6.91 6.10
N SER A 84 19.95 6.47 7.32
CA SER A 84 19.18 5.41 7.99
C SER A 84 17.73 5.85 8.27
N GLN A 85 17.51 7.11 8.65
CA GLN A 85 16.16 7.67 8.76
C GLN A 85 15.46 7.76 7.40
N ALA A 86 16.14 8.16 6.33
CA ALA A 86 15.57 8.19 4.99
C ALA A 86 15.19 6.78 4.49
N ALA A 87 15.98 5.76 4.82
CA ALA A 87 15.68 4.37 4.46
C ALA A 87 14.45 3.83 5.20
N THR A 88 14.28 4.15 6.49
CA THR A 88 13.12 3.73 7.29
C THR A 88 11.84 4.49 6.95
N SER A 89 11.96 5.69 6.39
CA SER A 89 10.82 6.50 5.95
C SER A 89 10.44 6.27 4.49
N ARG A 90 11.13 5.38 3.78
CA ARG A 90 10.83 5.06 2.37
C ARG A 90 9.51 4.31 2.26
N PRO A 91 8.58 4.74 1.36
CA PRO A 91 7.35 4.02 1.11
C PRO A 91 7.61 2.62 0.54
N ASN A 92 6.94 1.61 1.08
CA ASN A 92 6.96 0.27 0.51
C ASN A 92 6.07 0.22 -0.74
N GLN A 93 6.69 0.23 -1.92
CA GLN A 93 6.00 0.31 -3.21
C GLN A 93 5.15 -0.93 -3.50
N GLU A 94 5.58 -2.12 -3.07
CA GLU A 94 4.82 -3.35 -3.27
C GLU A 94 3.53 -3.34 -2.45
N GLN A 95 3.61 -2.95 -1.17
CA GLN A 95 2.42 -2.82 -0.33
C GLN A 95 1.44 -1.81 -0.89
N ILE A 96 1.94 -0.66 -1.33
CA ILE A 96 1.12 0.40 -1.93
C ILE A 96 0.45 -0.09 -3.22
N ALA A 97 1.19 -0.82 -4.07
CA ALA A 97 0.63 -1.36 -5.30
C ALA A 97 -0.55 -2.31 -5.04
N PHE A 98 -0.41 -3.23 -4.07
CA PHE A 98 -1.52 -4.11 -3.69
C PHE A 98 -2.66 -3.36 -3.01
N ALA A 99 -2.38 -2.39 -2.14
CA ALA A 99 -3.42 -1.56 -1.52
C ALA A 99 -4.21 -0.78 -2.58
N TYR A 100 -3.52 -0.27 -3.59
CA TYR A 100 -4.14 0.42 -4.72
C TYR A 100 -5.07 -0.51 -5.52
N LEU A 101 -4.70 -1.77 -5.74
CA LEU A 101 -5.57 -2.74 -6.40
C LEU A 101 -6.76 -3.14 -5.52
N LEU A 102 -6.51 -3.40 -4.24
CA LEU A 102 -7.55 -3.83 -3.28
C LEU A 102 -8.62 -2.78 -3.01
N ARG A 103 -8.34 -1.48 -3.23
CA ARG A 103 -9.33 -0.41 -3.03
C ARG A 103 -10.59 -0.59 -3.90
N GLU A 104 -10.45 -1.25 -5.03
CA GLU A 104 -11.55 -1.50 -5.98
C GLU A 104 -12.27 -2.85 -5.74
N ALA A 105 -11.74 -3.70 -4.87
CA ALA A 105 -12.31 -5.01 -4.63
C ALA A 105 -13.65 -4.91 -3.90
N LYS A 106 -14.72 -5.37 -4.56
CA LYS A 106 -16.09 -5.30 -4.04
C LYS A 106 -16.49 -6.55 -3.26
N THR A 107 -15.94 -7.70 -3.64
CA THR A 107 -16.30 -9.02 -3.12
C THR A 107 -15.11 -9.74 -2.49
N GLY A 108 -15.36 -10.81 -1.74
CA GLY A 108 -14.32 -11.65 -1.14
C GLY A 108 -13.76 -11.11 0.19
N TRP A 109 -14.31 -10.04 0.72
CA TRP A 109 -13.95 -9.51 2.02
C TRP A 109 -14.60 -10.28 3.17
N THR A 110 -13.80 -10.57 4.19
CA THR A 110 -14.29 -10.93 5.53
C THR A 110 -13.99 -9.78 6.50
N PRO A 111 -14.66 -9.70 7.67
CA PRO A 111 -14.33 -8.70 8.68
C PRO A 111 -12.87 -8.70 9.10
N ALA A 112 -12.25 -9.89 9.19
CA ALA A 112 -10.84 -10.05 9.54
C ALA A 112 -9.92 -9.47 8.44
N LEU A 113 -10.21 -9.74 7.16
CA LEU A 113 -9.44 -9.20 6.03
C LEU A 113 -9.58 -7.69 5.93
N ARG A 114 -10.79 -7.14 6.10
CA ARG A 114 -11.01 -5.70 6.14
C ARG A 114 -10.25 -5.05 7.31
N LYS A 115 -10.35 -5.61 8.51
CA LYS A 115 -9.60 -5.14 9.67
C LYS A 115 -8.10 -5.11 9.39
N SER A 116 -7.55 -6.17 8.84
CA SER A 116 -6.11 -6.25 8.50
C SER A 116 -5.73 -5.21 7.46
N PHE A 117 -6.53 -5.04 6.42
CA PHE A 117 -6.31 -4.06 5.36
C PHE A 117 -6.36 -2.61 5.90
N PHE A 118 -7.41 -2.24 6.65
CA PHE A 118 -7.52 -0.89 7.18
C PHE A 118 -6.52 -0.57 8.29
N SER A 119 -6.04 -1.58 9.04
CA SER A 119 -4.95 -1.44 10.02
C SER A 119 -3.58 -1.18 9.38
N TRP A 120 -3.44 -1.35 8.06
CA TRP A 120 -2.22 -1.04 7.34
C TRP A 120 -2.00 0.46 7.16
N PHE A 121 -3.06 1.27 6.98
CA PHE A 121 -2.92 2.70 6.69
C PHE A 121 -2.12 3.47 7.74
N PRO A 122 -2.33 3.31 9.05
CA PRO A 122 -1.50 3.95 10.07
C PRO A 122 -0.01 3.67 9.94
N ARG A 123 0.37 2.48 9.44
CA ARG A 123 1.78 2.10 9.23
C ARG A 123 2.47 2.92 8.16
N THR A 124 1.72 3.57 7.27
CA THR A 124 2.26 4.47 6.25
C THR A 124 2.65 5.84 6.81
N SER A 125 2.30 6.12 8.07
CA SER A 125 2.54 7.42 8.72
C SER A 125 4.00 7.89 8.67
N PRO A 126 5.02 7.06 8.93
CA PRO A 126 6.42 7.49 8.84
C PRO A 126 6.92 7.63 7.41
N TRP A 127 6.22 7.10 6.40
CA TRP A 127 6.70 7.11 5.03
C TRP A 127 6.70 8.52 4.44
N GLN A 128 7.75 8.83 3.72
CA GLN A 128 7.94 10.12 3.04
C GLN A 128 7.96 9.89 1.53
N GLY A 129 7.24 10.72 0.82
CA GLY A 129 7.17 10.73 -0.65
C GLY A 129 7.10 12.16 -1.17
N GLY A 130 6.89 12.32 -2.47
CA GLY A 130 6.66 13.64 -3.08
C GLY A 130 5.38 14.31 -2.55
N ASN A 131 5.16 15.56 -2.96
CA ASN A 131 4.06 16.42 -2.46
C ASN A 131 2.67 15.77 -2.53
N SER A 132 2.42 14.92 -3.52
CA SER A 132 1.13 14.24 -3.71
C SER A 132 1.01 12.91 -2.95
N PHE A 133 2.08 12.42 -2.30
CA PHE A 133 2.11 11.08 -1.72
C PHE A 133 1.01 10.85 -0.67
N ARG A 134 0.86 11.81 0.25
CA ARG A 134 -0.17 11.71 1.31
C ARG A 134 -1.58 11.70 0.74
N GLY A 135 -1.84 12.57 -0.25
CA GLY A 135 -3.12 12.58 -0.96
C GLY A 135 -3.41 11.27 -1.70
N PHE A 136 -2.38 10.65 -2.28
CA PHE A 136 -2.53 9.37 -2.96
C PHE A 136 -2.91 8.24 -1.98
N ILE A 137 -2.23 8.11 -0.83
CA ILE A 137 -2.58 7.12 0.20
C ILE A 137 -3.99 7.37 0.74
N GLU A 138 -4.35 8.63 0.97
CA GLU A 138 -5.68 9.01 1.42
C GLU A 138 -6.79 8.66 0.41
N ASN A 139 -6.53 8.83 -0.88
CA ASN A 139 -7.47 8.43 -1.92
C ASN A 139 -7.67 6.90 -1.94
N ILE A 140 -6.59 6.12 -1.83
CA ILE A 140 -6.71 4.65 -1.69
C ILE A 140 -7.62 4.30 -0.51
N ARG A 141 -7.44 4.96 0.63
CA ARG A 141 -8.25 4.75 1.83
C ARG A 141 -9.72 5.07 1.60
N LYS A 142 -10.01 6.23 1.01
CA LYS A 142 -11.37 6.69 0.73
C LYS A 142 -12.09 5.77 -0.26
N ASP A 143 -11.41 5.39 -1.34
CA ASP A 143 -11.97 4.48 -2.34
C ASP A 143 -12.31 3.12 -1.72
N ALA A 144 -11.41 2.58 -0.90
CA ALA A 144 -11.64 1.33 -0.19
C ALA A 144 -12.83 1.43 0.81
N LEU A 145 -12.93 2.53 1.57
CA LEU A 145 -14.05 2.76 2.48
C LEU A 145 -15.39 2.85 1.72
N ALA A 146 -15.40 3.41 0.51
CA ALA A 146 -16.59 3.48 -0.32
C ALA A 146 -17.11 2.10 -0.73
N THR A 147 -16.29 1.05 -0.70
CA THR A 147 -16.74 -0.34 -0.96
C THR A 147 -17.43 -1.00 0.25
N VAL A 148 -17.36 -0.39 1.43
CA VAL A 148 -18.02 -0.91 2.65
C VAL A 148 -19.48 -0.46 2.64
N GLN A 149 -20.40 -1.39 2.54
CA GLN A 149 -21.83 -1.09 2.44
C GLN A 149 -22.42 -0.65 3.78
N ASP A 150 -22.09 -1.36 4.86
CA ASP A 150 -22.58 -1.04 6.19
C ASP A 150 -21.95 0.26 6.73
N SER A 151 -22.78 1.16 7.24
CA SER A 151 -22.37 2.48 7.69
C SER A 151 -21.59 2.43 9.00
N GLU A 152 -21.92 1.51 9.90
CA GLU A 152 -21.25 1.38 11.20
C GLU A 152 -19.90 0.70 11.04
N GLU A 153 -19.84 -0.35 10.19
CA GLU A 153 -18.57 -0.94 9.81
C GLU A 153 -17.65 0.09 9.13
N ARG A 154 -18.18 0.91 8.24
CA ARG A 154 -17.42 1.97 7.55
C ARG A 154 -16.81 2.95 8.54
N LYS A 155 -17.58 3.43 9.52
CA LYS A 155 -17.08 4.31 10.59
C LYS A 155 -16.00 3.63 11.42
N ALA A 156 -16.19 2.34 11.76
CA ALA A 156 -15.20 1.58 12.51
C ALA A 156 -13.87 1.45 11.76
N TYR A 157 -13.93 1.14 10.46
CA TYR A 157 -12.72 1.05 9.62
C TYR A 157 -12.10 2.42 9.35
N GLU A 158 -12.90 3.48 9.25
CA GLU A 158 -12.38 4.85 9.16
C GLU A 158 -11.55 5.21 10.39
N LYS A 159 -12.12 4.99 11.59
CA LYS A 159 -11.39 5.18 12.86
C LYS A 159 -10.12 4.35 12.94
N LEU A 160 -10.19 3.08 12.54
CA LEU A 160 -9.05 2.17 12.53
C LEU A 160 -7.93 2.65 11.59
N SER A 161 -8.30 3.12 10.40
CA SER A 161 -7.36 3.55 9.37
C SER A 161 -6.73 4.93 9.61
N THR A 162 -7.27 5.71 10.54
CA THR A 162 -6.75 7.03 10.95
C THR A 162 -6.11 7.00 12.33
N ALA A 163 -6.09 5.85 13.02
CA ALA A 163 -5.48 5.71 14.32
C ALA A 163 -3.99 6.08 14.29
N LYS A 164 -3.51 6.80 15.28
CA LYS A 164 -2.06 7.03 15.41
C LYS A 164 -1.36 5.69 15.73
N PRO A 165 -0.25 5.35 15.07
CA PRO A 165 0.52 4.18 15.45
C PRO A 165 0.94 4.28 16.92
N ALA A 166 0.81 3.20 17.68
CA ALA A 166 1.32 3.14 19.04
C ALA A 166 2.84 3.41 19.02
N GLY A 167 3.30 4.44 19.73
CA GLY A 167 4.72 4.81 19.75
C GLY A 167 5.17 5.84 18.70
N ALA A 168 4.29 6.33 17.85
CA ALA A 168 4.58 7.44 16.93
C ALA A 168 4.30 8.80 17.59
N ASP A 169 4.96 9.09 18.70
CA ASP A 169 5.20 10.48 19.04
C ASP A 169 6.37 10.96 18.19
N PRO A 170 6.18 11.97 17.34
CA PRO A 170 7.31 12.61 16.70
C PRO A 170 8.08 13.32 17.81
N GLN A 171 9.11 12.70 18.36
CA GLN A 171 10.13 13.38 19.12
C GLN A 171 10.94 14.29 18.19
N PHE A 172 10.28 15.20 17.52
CA PHE A 172 10.90 16.46 17.19
C PHE A 172 10.87 17.26 18.49
N ALA A 173 11.84 17.06 19.36
CA ALA A 173 12.16 18.04 20.35
C ALA A 173 12.30 19.36 19.59
N ALA A 174 11.37 20.29 19.80
CA ALA A 174 11.54 21.64 19.29
C ALA A 174 12.93 22.11 19.75
N PRO A 175 13.75 22.72 18.86
CA PRO A 175 15.07 23.17 19.24
C PRO A 175 14.93 24.03 20.51
N LYS A 176 15.56 23.57 21.60
CA LYS A 176 15.55 24.29 22.86
C LYS A 176 16.43 25.51 22.70
N GLY A 177 15.82 26.67 22.61
CA GLY A 177 16.49 27.97 22.66
C GLY A 177 16.02 28.93 21.57
N PRO A 178 16.14 30.22 21.79
CA PRO A 178 15.97 31.22 20.76
C PRO A 178 17.07 30.97 19.70
N GLY A 179 16.67 30.91 18.42
CA GLY A 179 17.64 30.85 17.34
C GLY A 179 18.64 32.00 17.44
N GLN A 180 19.94 31.71 17.32
CA GLN A 180 20.91 32.77 17.22
C GLN A 180 20.77 33.43 15.83
N SER A 181 20.47 34.72 15.82
CA SER A 181 20.60 35.53 14.61
C SER A 181 22.04 35.76 14.30
N TYR A 182 22.52 35.31 13.15
CA TYR A 182 23.83 35.67 12.63
C TYR A 182 23.68 37.01 11.88
N THR A 183 24.39 38.06 12.36
CA THR A 183 24.63 39.25 11.57
C THR A 183 25.85 39.00 10.71
N ILE A 184 25.71 39.25 9.41
CA ILE A 184 26.86 39.27 8.48
C ILE A 184 27.41 40.69 8.57
N ASP A 185 28.64 40.84 9.13
CA ASP A 185 29.42 42.07 9.08
C ASP A 185 30.09 42.19 7.72
#